data_beebd384630951f4141fc31df4a39ab1
#
_entry.id   beebd384630951f4141fc31df4a39ab1
#
_cell.length_a   1.000
_cell.length_b   1.000
_cell.length_c   1.000
_cell.angle_alpha   90.00
_cell.angle_beta   90.00
_cell.angle_gamma   90.00
#
_symmetry.space_group_name_H-M   'P 1'
#
loop_
_entity.id
_entity.type
_entity.pdbx_description
1 polymer ?
#
loop_
_entity_poly.entity_id
_entity_poly.type
_entity_poly.pdbx_seq_one_letter_code
_entity_poly.pdbx_strand_id
1 'polypeptide(L)'
;MAYNKTNISFGLAVLLIAVVTNCTGCKKRTTINVPRAILQARSATLDELLHIVNRLDGIRTLKASNIKAEYTSEKKEGSLIELEKYPRAPGYIMLKRPDSLRLVIQNPVIKKSELTLVSVGDEFRVWVHGRHKFYIGKNSSEELISDDLEEDTEIPIRAGHIFEAVFPESIPLNDPDIRFTKIEEEDAYAKYYVITVYRNGPSARILPLREFRIERSGLTISRQRIFNDDGQVVSDIHYSDPEQIDKYTLPGKINIERPLDGYTLELEIKDWVVNSVFKDDTFSLEPVEGIKVIRFK
;
A
#
# COMPACT_ATOMS: atom_id res chain seq x y z
N MET A 1 -29.83 78.06 50.79
CA MET A 1 -29.10 77.77 49.57
C MET A 1 -29.13 76.21 49.40
N ALA A 2 -30.02 75.72 48.54
CA ALA A 2 -30.16 74.31 48.29
C ALA A 2 -29.44 74.02 46.97
N TYR A 3 -28.44 73.15 47.01
CA TYR A 3 -27.72 72.71 45.79
C TYR A 3 -28.20 71.34 45.28
N ASN A 4 -28.63 71.34 44.06
CA ASN A 4 -29.38 70.30 43.41
C ASN A 4 -28.47 69.09 43.07
N LYS A 5 -28.77 67.90 43.63
CA LYS A 5 -28.04 66.64 43.46
C LYS A 5 -28.82 65.66 42.60
N THR A 6 -29.29 66.03 41.42
CA THR A 6 -30.13 65.10 40.63
C THR A 6 -29.78 64.86 39.16
N ASN A 7 -28.62 65.36 38.66
CA ASN A 7 -28.33 65.20 37.21
C ASN A 7 -27.15 64.33 36.81
N ILE A 8 -26.50 63.59 37.76
CA ILE A 8 -25.37 62.71 37.40
C ILE A 8 -25.73 61.25 37.22
N SER A 9 -26.92 60.84 37.70
CA SER A 9 -27.36 59.43 37.62
C SER A 9 -27.97 59.02 36.26
N PHE A 10 -28.41 59.98 35.47
CA PHE A 10 -29.07 59.66 34.18
C PHE A 10 -28.09 59.46 33.00
N GLY A 11 -26.94 60.10 33.05
CA GLY A 11 -25.90 59.98 32.02
C GLY A 11 -25.17 58.63 32.04
N LEU A 12 -25.03 58.03 33.22
CA LEU A 12 -24.28 56.78 33.39
C LEU A 12 -25.15 55.56 32.96
N ALA A 13 -26.45 55.59 33.10
CA ALA A 13 -27.36 54.52 32.70
C ALA A 13 -27.52 54.44 31.17
N VAL A 14 -27.46 55.57 30.46
CA VAL A 14 -27.56 55.58 28.97
C VAL A 14 -26.28 55.11 28.32
N LEU A 15 -25.10 55.33 28.96
CA LEU A 15 -23.81 54.89 28.44
C LEU A 15 -23.64 53.35 28.60
N LEU A 16 -24.21 52.74 29.65
CA LEU A 16 -24.15 51.28 29.87
C LEU A 16 -25.05 50.50 28.94
N ILE A 17 -26.16 51.07 28.47
CA ILE A 17 -27.09 50.44 27.51
C ILE A 17 -26.52 50.45 26.07
N ALA A 18 -25.74 51.44 25.71
CA ALA A 18 -25.11 51.55 24.38
C ALA A 18 -23.95 50.55 24.14
N VAL A 19 -23.35 50.00 25.19
CA VAL A 19 -22.23 49.03 25.08
C VAL A 19 -22.72 47.59 24.89
N VAL A 20 -23.98 47.27 25.27
CA VAL A 20 -24.49 45.88 25.23
C VAL A 20 -25.10 45.54 23.85
N THR A 21 -25.37 46.50 23.01
CA THR A 21 -26.03 46.26 21.71
C THR A 21 -25.08 46.01 20.51
N ASN A 22 -23.78 46.06 20.70
CA ASN A 22 -22.81 45.85 19.61
C ASN A 22 -22.12 44.45 19.60
N CYS A 23 -22.61 43.49 20.38
CA CYS A 23 -22.23 42.09 20.24
C CYS A 23 -23.18 41.38 19.22
N THR A 24 -23.34 41.92 18.04
CA THR A 24 -23.74 41.13 16.89
C THR A 24 -22.55 40.21 16.56
N GLY A 25 -22.62 38.95 17.05
CA GLY A 25 -21.64 37.92 16.76
C GLY A 25 -21.45 37.83 15.25
N CYS A 26 -20.34 38.34 14.76
CA CYS A 26 -19.89 38.07 13.41
C CYS A 26 -19.77 36.55 13.27
N LYS A 27 -20.78 35.90 12.70
CA LYS A 27 -20.65 34.52 12.22
C LYS A 27 -19.56 34.53 11.17
N LYS A 28 -18.32 34.13 11.58
CA LYS A 28 -17.21 33.95 10.67
C LYS A 28 -17.60 32.80 9.75
N ARG A 29 -18.05 33.11 8.55
CA ARG A 29 -18.26 32.09 7.51
C ARG A 29 -16.88 31.59 7.08
N THR A 30 -16.54 30.39 7.50
CA THR A 30 -15.36 29.69 6.97
C THR A 30 -15.80 29.00 5.68
N THR A 31 -15.28 29.44 4.55
CA THR A 31 -15.49 28.78 3.27
C THR A 31 -14.44 27.67 3.18
N ILE A 32 -14.89 26.42 3.18
CA ILE A 32 -14.01 25.28 2.93
C ILE A 32 -14.04 25.05 1.43
N ASN A 33 -12.88 25.04 0.80
CA ASN A 33 -12.73 24.65 -0.59
C ASN A 33 -12.79 23.13 -0.68
N VAL A 34 -13.91 22.57 -1.11
CA VAL A 34 -14.09 21.12 -1.25
C VAL A 34 -13.40 20.69 -2.55
N PRO A 35 -12.44 19.74 -2.50
CA PRO A 35 -11.77 19.23 -3.68
C PRO A 35 -12.78 18.71 -4.72
N ARG A 36 -12.49 18.93 -6.00
CA ARG A 36 -13.37 18.51 -7.10
C ARG A 36 -13.66 17.00 -7.09
N ALA A 37 -12.68 16.18 -6.66
CA ALA A 37 -12.84 14.74 -6.50
C ALA A 37 -13.99 14.35 -5.57
N ILE A 38 -14.19 15.08 -4.46
CA ILE A 38 -15.29 14.82 -3.53
C ILE A 38 -16.64 15.15 -4.18
N LEU A 39 -16.70 16.24 -4.97
CA LEU A 39 -17.92 16.66 -5.66
C LEU A 39 -18.34 15.68 -6.77
N GLN A 40 -17.40 14.94 -7.34
CA GLN A 40 -17.62 13.98 -8.42
C GLN A 40 -17.74 12.53 -7.94
N ALA A 41 -18.00 12.31 -6.64
CA ALA A 41 -18.13 10.98 -6.07
C ALA A 41 -19.26 10.18 -6.76
N ARG A 42 -18.92 9.00 -7.27
CA ARG A 42 -19.84 8.08 -7.94
C ARG A 42 -20.48 7.14 -6.92
N SER A 43 -21.69 6.70 -7.24
CA SER A 43 -22.36 5.63 -6.49
C SER A 43 -22.05 4.29 -7.13
N ALA A 44 -21.84 3.27 -6.29
CA ALA A 44 -21.64 1.89 -6.73
C ALA A 44 -22.30 0.91 -5.74
N THR A 45 -22.85 -0.17 -6.27
CA THR A 45 -23.37 -1.29 -5.49
C THR A 45 -22.24 -2.14 -4.93
N LEU A 46 -22.55 -3.02 -3.98
CA LEU A 46 -21.53 -3.97 -3.47
C LEU A 46 -21.00 -4.88 -4.59
N ASP A 47 -21.87 -5.40 -5.45
CA ASP A 47 -21.47 -6.30 -6.56
C ASP A 47 -20.54 -5.59 -7.54
N GLU A 48 -20.82 -4.33 -7.92
CA GLU A 48 -19.92 -3.55 -8.75
C GLU A 48 -18.54 -3.36 -8.11
N LEU A 49 -18.49 -3.12 -6.79
CA LEU A 49 -17.24 -2.96 -6.06
C LEU A 49 -16.46 -4.28 -5.95
N LEU A 50 -17.13 -5.41 -5.77
CA LEU A 50 -16.51 -6.74 -5.78
C LEU A 50 -15.93 -7.08 -7.16
N HIS A 51 -16.58 -6.67 -8.26
CA HIS A 51 -16.00 -6.77 -9.59
C HIS A 51 -14.74 -5.90 -9.76
N ILE A 52 -14.72 -4.72 -9.14
CA ILE A 52 -13.53 -3.85 -9.15
C ILE A 52 -12.38 -4.49 -8.38
N VAL A 53 -12.65 -5.14 -7.25
CA VAL A 53 -11.64 -5.88 -6.47
C VAL A 53 -11.02 -7.00 -7.30
N ASN A 54 -11.83 -7.75 -8.05
CA ASN A 54 -11.38 -8.86 -8.90
C ASN A 54 -11.02 -8.45 -10.34
N ARG A 55 -10.86 -7.16 -10.62
CA ARG A 55 -10.65 -6.63 -11.99
C ARG A 55 -9.44 -7.21 -12.74
N LEU A 56 -8.46 -7.76 -12.01
CA LEU A 56 -7.23 -8.30 -12.59
C LEU A 56 -7.34 -9.79 -12.97
N ASP A 57 -8.48 -10.43 -12.77
CA ASP A 57 -8.67 -11.88 -13.02
C ASP A 57 -8.39 -12.31 -14.46
N GLY A 58 -8.65 -11.43 -15.42
CA GLY A 58 -8.38 -11.71 -16.84
C GLY A 58 -6.92 -11.58 -17.25
N ILE A 59 -6.03 -11.18 -16.34
CA ILE A 59 -4.61 -11.01 -16.61
C ILE A 59 -3.87 -12.28 -16.20
N ARG A 60 -3.09 -12.85 -17.13
CA ARG A 60 -2.23 -14.01 -16.89
C ARG A 60 -0.80 -13.62 -16.59
N THR A 61 -0.33 -12.57 -17.25
CA THR A 61 1.03 -12.06 -17.09
C THR A 61 1.04 -10.54 -17.08
N LEU A 62 1.94 -9.98 -16.27
CA LEU A 62 2.26 -8.55 -16.22
C LEU A 62 3.75 -8.36 -16.44
N LYS A 63 4.10 -7.33 -17.18
CA LYS A 63 5.50 -6.91 -17.37
C LYS A 63 5.56 -5.39 -17.33
N ALA A 64 6.59 -4.87 -16.66
CA ALA A 64 7.01 -3.48 -16.77
C ALA A 64 8.52 -3.42 -16.94
N SER A 65 8.97 -2.79 -18.02
CA SER A 65 10.40 -2.69 -18.35
C SER A 65 11.06 -1.46 -17.73
N ASN A 66 10.26 -0.56 -17.19
CA ASN A 66 10.73 0.69 -16.58
C ASN A 66 10.08 0.84 -15.20
N ILE A 67 10.78 0.39 -14.18
CA ILE A 67 10.40 0.64 -12.79
C ILE A 67 11.51 1.41 -12.08
N LYS A 68 11.12 2.07 -10.98
CA LYS A 68 12.06 2.55 -9.96
C LYS A 68 11.61 1.99 -8.63
N ALA A 69 12.52 1.34 -7.94
CA ALA A 69 12.29 0.77 -6.61
C ALA A 69 13.08 1.54 -5.56
N GLU A 70 12.44 1.85 -4.46
CA GLU A 70 13.05 2.43 -3.26
C GLU A 70 12.68 1.55 -2.07
N TYR A 71 13.66 1.18 -1.26
CA TYR A 71 13.47 0.31 -0.10
C TYR A 71 13.93 1.02 1.17
N THR A 72 13.15 0.88 2.24
CA THR A 72 13.48 1.39 3.57
C THR A 72 13.21 0.29 4.59
N SER A 73 14.18 -0.03 5.45
CA SER A 73 14.00 -0.93 6.59
C SER A 73 14.11 -0.20 7.92
N GLU A 74 13.46 -0.74 8.93
CA GLU A 74 13.49 -0.27 10.31
C GLU A 74 14.32 -1.24 11.14
N LYS A 75 15.47 -0.79 11.65
CA LYS A 75 16.26 -1.52 12.65
C LYS A 75 15.87 -1.04 14.03
N LYS A 76 15.47 -1.96 14.90
CA LYS A 76 15.17 -1.66 16.30
C LYS A 76 16.37 -1.97 17.19
N GLU A 77 17.03 -0.93 17.72
CA GLU A 77 18.01 -1.06 18.78
C GLU A 77 17.44 -0.54 20.12
N GLY A 78 16.93 -1.46 20.94
CA GLY A 78 16.30 -1.10 22.22
C GLY A 78 15.06 -0.21 22.04
N SER A 79 15.13 1.07 22.48
CA SER A 79 14.05 2.06 22.31
C SER A 79 14.22 2.96 21.08
N LEU A 80 15.30 2.81 20.32
CA LEU A 80 15.58 3.59 19.13
C LEU A 80 15.14 2.81 17.88
N ILE A 81 14.61 3.53 16.90
CA ILE A 81 14.32 3.00 15.56
C ILE A 81 15.28 3.70 14.61
N GLU A 82 16.16 2.92 13.98
CA GLU A 82 17.04 3.40 12.93
C GLU A 82 16.43 3.04 11.57
N LEU A 83 16.36 4.01 10.65
CA LEU A 83 15.87 3.80 9.29
C LEU A 83 17.05 3.65 8.34
N GLU A 84 17.16 2.48 7.72
CA GLU A 84 18.11 2.24 6.64
C GLU A 84 17.39 2.40 5.30
N LYS A 85 17.83 3.37 4.50
CA LYS A 85 17.21 3.70 3.23
C LYS A 85 18.13 3.35 2.06
N TYR A 86 17.66 2.47 1.19
CA TYR A 86 18.32 2.16 -0.07
C TYR A 86 17.81 3.10 -1.15
N PRO A 87 18.70 3.79 -1.88
CA PRO A 87 18.31 4.82 -2.81
C PRO A 87 17.52 4.23 -3.97
N ARG A 88 16.64 5.06 -4.52
CA ARG A 88 15.81 4.74 -5.67
C ARG A 88 16.65 4.26 -6.86
N ALA A 89 16.42 3.04 -7.29
CA ALA A 89 17.14 2.38 -8.36
C ALA A 89 16.22 1.93 -9.49
N PRO A 90 16.66 2.01 -10.76
CA PRO A 90 15.90 1.55 -11.91
C PRO A 90 15.88 0.01 -11.98
N GLY A 91 14.89 -0.52 -12.70
CA GLY A 91 14.77 -1.96 -12.86
C GLY A 91 13.64 -2.37 -13.79
N TYR A 92 13.28 -3.64 -13.73
CA TYR A 92 12.11 -4.18 -14.41
C TYR A 92 11.47 -5.29 -13.57
N ILE A 93 10.18 -5.53 -13.81
CA ILE A 93 9.40 -6.55 -13.13
C ILE A 93 8.61 -7.39 -14.15
N MET A 94 8.52 -8.68 -13.91
CA MET A 94 7.72 -9.64 -14.66
C MET A 94 6.98 -10.54 -13.68
N LEU A 95 5.68 -10.72 -13.92
CA LEU A 95 4.82 -11.56 -13.08
C LEU A 95 4.00 -12.49 -13.98
N LYS A 96 3.79 -13.72 -13.52
CA LYS A 96 2.96 -14.72 -14.18
C LYS A 96 2.16 -15.48 -13.12
N ARG A 97 0.84 -15.54 -13.31
CA ARG A 97 -0.03 -16.38 -12.45
C ARG A 97 0.32 -17.85 -12.59
N PRO A 98 0.18 -18.64 -11.49
CA PRO A 98 -0.39 -18.19 -10.22
C PRO A 98 0.60 -17.43 -9.32
N ASP A 99 1.92 -17.63 -9.42
CA ASP A 99 2.87 -17.33 -8.34
C ASP A 99 4.31 -17.07 -8.82
N SER A 100 4.51 -16.77 -10.10
CA SER A 100 5.85 -16.54 -10.64
C SER A 100 6.17 -15.05 -10.74
N LEU A 101 7.32 -14.64 -10.19
CA LEU A 101 7.81 -13.27 -10.19
C LEU A 101 9.29 -13.23 -10.55
N ARG A 102 9.67 -12.24 -11.35
CA ARG A 102 11.05 -11.79 -11.54
C ARG A 102 11.15 -10.30 -11.35
N LEU A 103 11.96 -9.87 -10.40
CA LEU A 103 12.32 -8.47 -10.18
C LEU A 103 13.82 -8.30 -10.36
N VAL A 104 14.22 -7.32 -11.15
CA VAL A 104 15.64 -6.98 -11.33
C VAL A 104 15.82 -5.50 -11.02
N ILE A 105 16.72 -5.21 -10.10
CA ILE A 105 17.17 -3.86 -9.75
C ILE A 105 18.55 -3.65 -10.38
N GLN A 106 18.75 -2.50 -11.00
CA GLN A 106 19.94 -2.17 -11.75
C GLN A 106 20.67 -0.97 -11.13
N ASN A 107 21.98 -0.96 -11.28
CA ASN A 107 22.76 0.23 -10.97
C ASN A 107 22.30 1.41 -11.85
N PRO A 108 22.01 2.58 -11.28
CA PRO A 108 21.50 3.71 -12.04
C PRO A 108 22.50 4.26 -13.07
N VAL A 109 23.79 4.06 -12.87
CA VAL A 109 24.85 4.60 -13.73
C VAL A 109 25.25 3.62 -14.83
N ILE A 110 25.67 2.40 -14.44
CA ILE A 110 26.23 1.43 -15.40
C ILE A 110 25.20 0.45 -15.95
N LYS A 111 23.94 0.50 -15.45
CA LYS A 111 22.82 -0.35 -15.87
C LYS A 111 23.05 -1.86 -15.72
N LYS A 112 24.05 -2.28 -14.94
CA LYS A 112 24.24 -3.69 -14.58
C LYS A 112 23.27 -4.07 -13.46
N SER A 113 22.84 -5.33 -13.43
CA SER A 113 22.00 -5.86 -12.35
C SER A 113 22.76 -5.83 -11.03
N GLU A 114 22.14 -5.27 -9.99
CA GLU A 114 22.64 -5.29 -8.61
C GLU A 114 21.94 -6.35 -7.78
N LEU A 115 20.62 -6.50 -8.02
CA LEU A 115 19.81 -7.53 -7.37
C LEU A 115 18.92 -8.17 -8.42
N THR A 116 18.84 -9.50 -8.40
CA THR A 116 17.86 -10.29 -9.14
C THR A 116 17.09 -11.17 -8.16
N LEU A 117 15.80 -10.96 -8.06
CA LEU A 117 14.87 -11.79 -7.30
C LEU A 117 14.00 -12.58 -8.27
N VAL A 118 13.93 -13.88 -8.10
CA VAL A 118 13.04 -14.79 -8.82
C VAL A 118 12.27 -15.63 -7.82
N SER A 119 10.98 -15.80 -8.05
CA SER A 119 10.13 -16.69 -7.27
C SER A 119 9.27 -17.52 -8.19
N VAL A 120 9.08 -18.79 -7.86
CA VAL A 120 8.15 -19.73 -8.51
C VAL A 120 7.57 -20.62 -7.43
N GLY A 121 6.25 -20.63 -7.30
CA GLY A 121 5.59 -21.34 -6.22
C GLY A 121 6.04 -20.84 -4.85
N ASP A 122 6.37 -21.77 -3.98
CA ASP A 122 6.83 -21.44 -2.62
C ASP A 122 8.33 -21.10 -2.54
N GLU A 123 9.12 -21.31 -3.58
CA GLU A 123 10.55 -21.03 -3.55
C GLU A 123 10.87 -19.65 -4.12
N PHE A 124 11.72 -18.89 -3.42
CA PHE A 124 12.35 -17.71 -3.96
C PHE A 124 13.87 -17.82 -4.01
N ARG A 125 14.49 -17.14 -4.94
CA ARG A 125 15.93 -17.05 -5.16
C ARG A 125 16.33 -15.59 -5.34
N VAL A 126 17.36 -15.16 -4.62
CA VAL A 126 17.88 -13.79 -4.71
C VAL A 126 19.38 -13.84 -4.99
N TRP A 127 19.80 -13.15 -6.03
CA TRP A 127 21.18 -12.91 -6.32
C TRP A 127 21.54 -11.45 -6.08
N VAL A 128 22.39 -11.20 -5.08
CA VAL A 128 22.97 -9.87 -4.81
C VAL A 128 24.34 -9.82 -5.48
N HIS A 129 24.38 -9.26 -6.68
CA HIS A 129 25.54 -9.29 -7.56
C HIS A 129 26.79 -8.64 -6.93
N GLY A 130 26.62 -7.46 -6.30
CA GLY A 130 27.74 -6.72 -5.70
C GLY A 130 28.37 -7.41 -4.48
N ARG A 131 27.62 -8.27 -3.79
CA ARG A 131 28.09 -9.00 -2.60
C ARG A 131 28.52 -10.43 -2.90
N HIS A 132 28.41 -10.90 -4.15
CA HIS A 132 28.67 -12.29 -4.56
C HIS A 132 27.93 -13.34 -3.69
N LYS A 133 26.70 -13.00 -3.23
CA LYS A 133 25.85 -13.86 -2.39
C LYS A 133 24.61 -14.27 -3.16
N PHE A 134 24.24 -15.55 -3.02
CA PHE A 134 23.03 -16.12 -3.60
C PHE A 134 22.19 -16.75 -2.48
N TYR A 135 20.92 -16.38 -2.42
CA TYR A 135 20.01 -16.79 -1.37
C TYR A 135 18.88 -17.64 -1.93
N ILE A 136 18.48 -18.67 -1.21
CA ILE A 136 17.35 -19.54 -1.52
C ILE A 136 16.48 -19.65 -0.27
N GLY A 137 15.17 -19.48 -0.39
CA GLY A 137 14.23 -19.58 0.71
C GLY A 137 12.82 -19.91 0.25
N LYS A 138 11.89 -19.98 1.20
CA LYS A 138 10.46 -20.22 0.95
C LYS A 138 9.65 -18.98 1.23
N ASN A 139 8.66 -18.71 0.38
CA ASN A 139 7.70 -17.63 0.59
C ASN A 139 6.80 -17.86 1.81
N SER A 140 6.51 -19.13 2.14
CA SER A 140 5.69 -19.56 3.28
C SER A 140 6.40 -19.47 4.63
N SER A 141 7.73 -19.30 4.67
CA SER A 141 8.46 -19.18 5.94
C SER A 141 8.16 -17.84 6.60
N GLU A 142 7.72 -17.86 7.86
CA GLU A 142 7.45 -16.65 8.64
C GLU A 142 8.75 -15.89 8.97
N GLU A 143 9.83 -16.64 9.23
CA GLU A 143 11.16 -16.10 9.51
C GLU A 143 12.17 -16.61 8.49
N LEU A 144 13.09 -15.73 8.09
CA LEU A 144 14.24 -16.10 7.25
C LEU A 144 15.41 -16.43 8.16
N ILE A 145 15.46 -17.69 8.63
CA ILE A 145 16.50 -18.18 9.52
C ILE A 145 17.55 -18.94 8.70
N SER A 146 18.81 -18.59 8.87
CA SER A 146 19.95 -19.35 8.35
C SER A 146 21.11 -19.32 9.34
N ASP A 147 21.76 -20.46 9.51
CA ASP A 147 22.96 -20.60 10.37
C ASP A 147 24.18 -19.84 9.78
N ASP A 148 24.11 -19.45 8.49
CA ASP A 148 25.16 -18.75 7.74
C ASP A 148 24.93 -17.22 7.63
N LEU A 149 23.94 -16.66 8.33
CA LEU A 149 23.73 -15.23 8.34
C LEU A 149 24.78 -14.52 9.17
N GLU A 150 25.53 -13.64 8.55
CA GLU A 150 26.28 -12.61 9.25
C GLU A 150 25.28 -11.59 9.82
N GLU A 151 25.59 -10.96 10.96
CA GLU A 151 24.68 -10.00 11.65
C GLU A 151 24.10 -8.91 10.74
N ASP A 152 24.77 -8.58 9.64
CA ASP A 152 24.34 -7.57 8.65
C ASP A 152 23.63 -8.15 7.41
N THR A 153 23.23 -9.42 7.43
CA THR A 153 22.59 -10.03 6.25
C THR A 153 21.08 -9.89 6.31
N GLU A 154 20.57 -8.72 5.96
CA GLU A 154 19.16 -8.55 5.68
C GLU A 154 18.85 -8.96 4.24
N ILE A 155 17.93 -9.93 4.07
CA ILE A 155 17.19 -10.06 2.81
C ILE A 155 15.85 -9.38 3.05
N PRO A 156 15.74 -8.18 2.58
CA PRO A 156 14.65 -7.32 3.01
C PRO A 156 13.32 -7.63 2.31
N ILE A 157 13.34 -8.28 1.15
CA ILE A 157 12.18 -8.30 0.27
C ILE A 157 11.76 -9.74 -0.03
N ARG A 158 10.58 -10.13 0.42
CA ARG A 158 9.98 -11.42 0.03
C ARG A 158 9.21 -11.26 -1.28
N ALA A 159 9.45 -12.16 -2.22
CA ALA A 159 8.81 -12.14 -3.53
C ALA A 159 7.27 -12.24 -3.45
N GLY A 160 6.76 -13.04 -2.51
CA GLY A 160 5.32 -13.20 -2.30
C GLY A 160 4.62 -11.89 -1.94
N HIS A 161 5.25 -11.04 -1.11
CA HIS A 161 4.67 -9.73 -0.73
C HIS A 161 4.56 -8.79 -1.93
N ILE A 162 5.55 -8.80 -2.84
CA ILE A 162 5.49 -8.00 -4.06
C ILE A 162 4.42 -8.57 -5.00
N PHE A 163 4.40 -9.89 -5.18
CA PHE A 163 3.42 -10.54 -6.04
C PHE A 163 2.00 -10.20 -5.59
N GLU A 164 1.71 -10.35 -4.30
CA GLU A 164 0.40 -10.07 -3.71
C GLU A 164 -0.01 -8.59 -3.84
N ALA A 165 0.95 -7.67 -3.71
CA ALA A 165 0.68 -6.24 -3.86
C ALA A 165 0.41 -5.83 -5.31
N VAL A 166 1.16 -6.39 -6.27
CA VAL A 166 1.07 -6.01 -7.69
C VAL A 166 -0.01 -6.80 -8.40
N PHE A 167 -0.17 -8.08 -8.04
CA PHE A 167 -1.00 -9.04 -8.74
C PHE A 167 -1.84 -9.89 -7.76
N PRO A 168 -2.70 -9.24 -6.94
CA PRO A 168 -3.44 -9.92 -5.89
C PRO A 168 -4.26 -11.08 -6.41
N GLU A 169 -4.40 -12.09 -5.58
CA GLU A 169 -5.28 -13.22 -5.84
C GLU A 169 -6.75 -12.78 -5.79
N SER A 170 -7.55 -13.38 -6.67
CA SER A 170 -8.99 -13.13 -6.74
C SER A 170 -9.71 -13.60 -5.50
N ILE A 171 -10.70 -12.82 -5.08
CA ILE A 171 -11.56 -13.21 -3.97
C ILE A 171 -12.70 -14.07 -4.49
N PRO A 172 -12.90 -15.28 -3.97
CA PRO A 172 -13.98 -16.19 -4.39
C PRO A 172 -15.34 -15.65 -3.89
N LEU A 173 -16.08 -14.99 -4.78
CA LEU A 173 -17.34 -14.32 -4.42
C LEU A 173 -18.45 -15.29 -4.02
N ASN A 174 -18.39 -16.55 -4.46
CA ASN A 174 -19.39 -17.59 -4.21
C ASN A 174 -19.02 -18.56 -3.08
N ASP A 175 -17.91 -18.30 -2.37
CA ASP A 175 -17.49 -19.13 -1.24
C ASP A 175 -18.41 -18.87 -0.03
N PRO A 176 -19.08 -19.91 0.51
CA PRO A 176 -19.99 -19.76 1.66
C PRO A 176 -19.28 -19.31 2.95
N ASP A 177 -17.97 -19.47 3.05
CA ASP A 177 -17.18 -19.05 4.20
C ASP A 177 -16.70 -17.61 4.11
N ILE A 178 -16.86 -16.97 2.96
CA ILE A 178 -16.47 -15.58 2.74
C ILE A 178 -17.67 -14.65 2.99
N ARG A 179 -17.39 -13.54 3.67
CA ARG A 179 -18.35 -12.48 4.00
C ARG A 179 -17.77 -11.13 3.59
N PHE A 180 -18.64 -10.21 3.26
CA PHE A 180 -18.28 -8.86 2.83
C PHE A 180 -19.01 -7.81 3.65
N THR A 181 -18.32 -6.72 3.96
CA THR A 181 -18.96 -5.49 4.43
C THR A 181 -18.61 -4.34 3.50
N LYS A 182 -19.54 -3.38 3.37
CA LYS A 182 -19.31 -2.13 2.65
C LYS A 182 -19.63 -0.97 3.60
N ILE A 183 -18.68 -0.08 3.79
CA ILE A 183 -18.89 1.19 4.47
C ILE A 183 -18.47 2.35 3.58
N GLU A 184 -18.96 3.54 3.87
CA GLU A 184 -18.56 4.77 3.20
C GLU A 184 -17.70 5.60 4.13
N GLU A 185 -16.56 6.08 3.62
CA GLU A 185 -15.64 6.96 4.31
C GLU A 185 -15.43 8.24 3.53
N GLU A 186 -15.06 9.30 4.23
CA GLU A 186 -14.70 10.58 3.65
C GLU A 186 -13.55 11.19 4.45
N ASP A 187 -12.56 11.73 3.75
CA ASP A 187 -11.51 12.55 4.33
C ASP A 187 -11.52 13.95 3.69
N ALA A 188 -10.49 14.76 3.97
CA ALA A 188 -10.42 16.12 3.47
C ALA A 188 -10.26 16.20 1.94
N TYR A 189 -9.94 15.10 1.25
CA TYR A 189 -9.57 15.09 -0.16
C TYR A 189 -10.50 14.28 -1.04
N ALA A 190 -11.10 13.19 -0.52
CA ALA A 190 -11.91 12.27 -1.33
C ALA A 190 -12.96 11.52 -0.50
N LYS A 191 -13.90 10.90 -1.21
CA LYS A 191 -14.87 9.93 -0.68
C LYS A 191 -14.50 8.54 -1.13
N TYR A 192 -14.72 7.56 -0.26
CA TYR A 192 -14.31 6.18 -0.49
C TYR A 192 -15.43 5.21 -0.17
N TYR A 193 -15.37 4.06 -0.82
CA TYR A 193 -15.96 2.82 -0.32
C TYR A 193 -14.86 1.98 0.31
N VAL A 194 -15.14 1.45 1.49
CA VAL A 194 -14.27 0.46 2.14
C VAL A 194 -14.99 -0.88 2.12
N ILE A 195 -14.37 -1.86 1.48
CA ILE A 195 -14.84 -3.24 1.41
C ILE A 195 -13.91 -4.09 2.27
N THR A 196 -14.46 -4.69 3.31
CA THR A 196 -13.71 -5.66 4.10
C THR A 196 -14.22 -7.07 3.81
N VAL A 197 -13.29 -7.95 3.53
CA VAL A 197 -13.48 -9.37 3.26
C VAL A 197 -13.14 -10.15 4.53
N TYR A 198 -14.05 -10.98 4.96
CA TYR A 198 -13.90 -11.81 6.13
C TYR A 198 -14.04 -13.28 5.78
N ARG A 199 -13.45 -14.15 6.59
CA ARG A 199 -13.72 -15.59 6.56
C ARG A 199 -14.24 -16.09 7.89
N ASN A 200 -14.97 -17.20 7.86
CA ASN A 200 -15.32 -17.94 9.05
C ASN A 200 -14.05 -18.58 9.63
N GLY A 201 -13.76 -18.30 10.88
CA GLY A 201 -12.65 -18.89 11.63
C GLY A 201 -13.12 -19.97 12.61
N PRO A 202 -12.20 -20.62 13.32
CA PRO A 202 -12.51 -21.57 14.37
C PRO A 202 -13.39 -20.93 15.46
N SER A 203 -14.25 -21.74 16.12
CA SER A 203 -15.10 -21.31 17.23
C SER A 203 -16.04 -20.14 16.91
N ALA A 204 -16.59 -20.10 15.70
CA ALA A 204 -17.49 -19.05 15.19
C ALA A 204 -16.89 -17.62 15.19
N ARG A 205 -15.56 -17.50 15.18
CA ARG A 205 -14.88 -16.22 14.99
C ARG A 205 -15.00 -15.78 13.54
N ILE A 206 -15.08 -14.48 13.32
CA ILE A 206 -15.01 -13.87 11.99
C ILE A 206 -13.66 -13.18 11.89
N LEU A 207 -12.84 -13.61 10.93
CA LEU A 207 -11.48 -13.12 10.77
C LEU A 207 -11.40 -12.23 9.53
N PRO A 208 -10.87 -11.00 9.64
CA PRO A 208 -10.60 -10.18 8.45
C PRO A 208 -9.50 -10.85 7.63
N LEU A 209 -9.67 -10.87 6.32
CA LEU A 209 -8.67 -11.34 5.36
C LEU A 209 -8.02 -10.17 4.64
N ARG A 210 -8.88 -9.32 4.05
CA ARG A 210 -8.47 -8.18 3.23
C ARG A 210 -9.43 -7.02 3.40
N GLU A 211 -8.91 -5.82 3.26
CA GLU A 211 -9.68 -4.60 3.18
C GLU A 211 -9.25 -3.80 1.96
N PHE A 212 -10.20 -3.30 1.19
CA PHE A 212 -9.95 -2.47 0.02
C PHE A 212 -10.61 -1.11 0.20
N ARG A 213 -9.85 -0.05 0.00
CA ARG A 213 -10.34 1.32 -0.06
C ARG A 213 -10.41 1.74 -1.52
N ILE A 214 -11.62 2.07 -1.99
CA ILE A 214 -11.91 2.40 -3.38
C ILE A 214 -12.33 3.86 -3.45
N GLU A 215 -11.56 4.67 -4.17
CA GLU A 215 -11.87 6.08 -4.35
C GLU A 215 -13.09 6.24 -5.26
N ARG A 216 -14.09 7.03 -4.82
CA ARG A 216 -15.37 7.16 -5.50
C ARG A 216 -15.34 8.02 -6.76
N SER A 217 -14.34 8.88 -6.94
CA SER A 217 -14.21 9.73 -8.13
C SER A 217 -13.96 8.90 -9.39
N GLY A 218 -13.04 7.93 -9.33
CA GLY A 218 -12.65 7.05 -10.43
C GLY A 218 -13.10 5.60 -10.28
N LEU A 219 -13.63 5.20 -9.13
CA LEU A 219 -13.85 3.80 -8.74
C LEU A 219 -12.57 2.97 -8.87
N THR A 220 -11.46 3.52 -8.34
CA THR A 220 -10.14 2.91 -8.35
C THR A 220 -9.72 2.50 -6.94
N ILE A 221 -9.07 1.34 -6.81
CA ILE A 221 -8.51 0.90 -5.52
C ILE A 221 -7.33 1.82 -5.19
N SER A 222 -7.40 2.51 -4.05
CA SER A 222 -6.33 3.38 -3.53
C SER A 222 -5.54 2.74 -2.41
N ARG A 223 -6.10 1.73 -1.72
CA ARG A 223 -5.43 1.01 -0.63
C ARG A 223 -5.94 -0.42 -0.54
N GLN A 224 -5.05 -1.33 -0.18
CA GLN A 224 -5.36 -2.71 0.22
C GLN A 224 -4.64 -3.01 1.52
N ARG A 225 -5.34 -3.58 2.49
CA ARG A 225 -4.76 -4.18 3.69
C ARG A 225 -4.96 -5.68 3.68
N ILE A 226 -3.97 -6.39 4.19
CA ILE A 226 -3.99 -7.84 4.35
C ILE A 226 -3.78 -8.15 5.82
N PHE A 227 -4.55 -9.08 6.34
CA PHE A 227 -4.55 -9.42 7.76
C PHE A 227 -4.09 -10.87 7.96
N ASN A 228 -3.42 -11.13 9.09
CA ASN A 228 -3.16 -12.48 9.57
C ASN A 228 -4.35 -13.03 10.38
N ASP A 229 -4.22 -14.26 10.88
CA ASP A 229 -5.26 -14.95 11.66
C ASP A 229 -5.52 -14.31 13.03
N ASP A 230 -4.63 -13.47 13.51
CA ASP A 230 -4.81 -12.66 14.74
C ASP A 230 -5.49 -11.31 14.46
N GLY A 231 -5.79 -11.00 13.20
CA GLY A 231 -6.39 -9.75 12.78
C GLY A 231 -5.42 -8.57 12.73
N GLN A 232 -4.11 -8.83 12.77
CA GLN A 232 -3.10 -7.80 12.63
C GLN A 232 -2.85 -7.52 11.15
N VAL A 233 -2.58 -6.25 10.81
CA VAL A 233 -2.20 -5.85 9.45
C VAL A 233 -0.79 -6.36 9.17
N VAL A 234 -0.65 -7.30 8.25
CA VAL A 234 0.63 -7.81 7.79
C VAL A 234 1.14 -7.09 6.55
N SER A 235 0.23 -6.51 5.75
CA SER A 235 0.58 -5.70 4.58
C SER A 235 -0.39 -4.53 4.45
N ASP A 236 0.13 -3.33 4.28
CA ASP A 236 -0.62 -2.12 3.99
C ASP A 236 -0.10 -1.54 2.68
N ILE A 237 -0.93 -1.59 1.64
CA ILE A 237 -0.52 -1.30 0.28
C ILE A 237 -1.29 -0.11 -0.23
N HIS A 238 -0.57 0.93 -0.65
CA HIS A 238 -1.15 2.13 -1.23
C HIS A 238 -0.89 2.18 -2.73
N TYR A 239 -1.94 2.50 -3.49
CA TYR A 239 -1.90 2.62 -4.94
C TYR A 239 -2.19 4.05 -5.37
N SER A 240 -1.39 4.58 -6.29
CA SER A 240 -1.62 5.89 -6.90
C SER A 240 -1.25 5.90 -8.38
N ASP A 241 -1.48 7.04 -9.03
CA ASP A 241 -1.18 7.27 -10.44
C ASP A 241 -1.76 6.19 -11.36
N PRO A 242 -3.10 5.95 -11.32
CA PRO A 242 -3.73 4.90 -12.10
C PRO A 242 -3.59 5.15 -13.60
N GLU A 243 -3.13 4.13 -14.32
CA GLU A 243 -2.98 4.13 -15.79
C GLU A 243 -3.97 3.15 -16.42
N GLN A 244 -4.59 3.57 -17.53
CA GLN A 244 -5.48 2.70 -18.30
C GLN A 244 -4.67 1.93 -19.34
N ILE A 245 -4.63 0.60 -19.20
CA ILE A 245 -3.97 -0.32 -20.13
C ILE A 245 -5.03 -1.28 -20.66
N ASP A 246 -5.40 -1.14 -21.92
CA ASP A 246 -6.55 -1.82 -22.53
C ASP A 246 -7.83 -1.61 -21.68
N LYS A 247 -8.43 -2.70 -21.19
CA LYS A 247 -9.60 -2.66 -20.30
C LYS A 247 -9.25 -2.62 -18.80
N TYR A 248 -7.97 -2.64 -18.46
CA TYR A 248 -7.51 -2.71 -17.08
C TYR A 248 -6.99 -1.35 -16.60
N THR A 249 -7.24 -1.05 -15.34
CA THR A 249 -6.61 0.09 -14.65
C THR A 249 -5.52 -0.46 -13.75
N LEU A 250 -4.27 -0.13 -14.02
CA LEU A 250 -3.10 -0.55 -13.26
C LEU A 250 -2.50 0.65 -12.51
N PRO A 251 -1.89 0.47 -11.33
CA PRO A 251 -1.24 1.57 -10.62
C PRO A 251 0.10 1.94 -11.27
N GLY A 252 0.38 3.23 -11.38
CA GLY A 252 1.71 3.74 -11.75
C GLY A 252 2.65 3.82 -10.54
N LYS A 253 2.08 3.79 -9.32
CA LYS A 253 2.86 3.77 -8.08
C LYS A 253 2.23 2.83 -7.06
N ILE A 254 3.06 2.02 -6.41
CA ILE A 254 2.70 1.09 -5.35
C ILE A 254 3.64 1.33 -4.17
N ASN A 255 3.07 1.59 -2.99
CA ASN A 255 3.82 1.63 -1.73
C ASN A 255 3.37 0.46 -0.87
N ILE A 256 4.29 -0.43 -0.53
CA ILE A 256 4.06 -1.65 0.26
C ILE A 256 4.69 -1.45 1.62
N GLU A 257 3.86 -1.33 2.65
CA GLU A 257 4.31 -1.27 4.04
C GLU A 257 4.10 -2.63 4.69
N ARG A 258 5.13 -3.12 5.36
CA ARG A 258 5.13 -4.38 6.10
C ARG A 258 5.38 -4.13 7.59
N PRO A 259 4.34 -3.76 8.37
CA PRO A 259 4.52 -3.31 9.75
C PRO A 259 5.15 -4.35 10.68
N LEU A 260 4.89 -5.64 10.45
CA LEU A 260 5.44 -6.71 11.27
C LEU A 260 6.88 -7.09 10.85
N ASP A 261 7.21 -6.90 9.57
CA ASP A 261 8.56 -7.18 9.03
C ASP A 261 9.47 -5.93 9.10
N GLY A 262 8.94 -4.75 9.47
CA GLY A 262 9.69 -3.51 9.64
C GLY A 262 10.29 -2.96 8.34
N TYR A 263 9.58 -3.04 7.20
CA TYR A 263 10.05 -2.41 5.98
C TYR A 263 8.95 -1.79 5.11
N THR A 264 9.40 -0.91 4.23
CA THR A 264 8.59 -0.29 3.17
C THR A 264 9.29 -0.45 1.82
N LEU A 265 8.53 -0.84 0.79
CA LEU A 265 8.97 -0.88 -0.61
C LEU A 265 8.09 0.01 -1.47
N GLU A 266 8.68 1.04 -2.07
CA GLU A 266 8.02 1.89 -3.05
C GLU A 266 8.42 1.47 -4.47
N LEU A 267 7.42 1.28 -5.34
CA LEU A 267 7.61 0.98 -6.76
C LEU A 267 6.91 2.07 -7.58
N GLU A 268 7.68 2.84 -8.36
CA GLU A 268 7.15 3.60 -9.50
C GLU A 268 7.23 2.71 -10.74
N ILE A 269 6.13 2.56 -11.45
CA ILE A 269 6.01 1.61 -12.55
C ILE A 269 5.46 2.33 -13.77
N LYS A 270 6.14 2.16 -14.89
CA LYS A 270 5.74 2.71 -16.19
C LYS A 270 5.73 1.60 -17.24
N ASP A 271 5.02 1.86 -18.32
CA ASP A 271 5.01 0.98 -19.49
C ASP A 271 4.54 -0.46 -19.17
N TRP A 272 3.42 -0.57 -18.43
CA TRP A 272 2.79 -1.84 -18.18
C TRP A 272 2.39 -2.54 -19.49
N VAL A 273 2.69 -3.82 -19.59
CA VAL A 273 2.26 -4.70 -20.67
C VAL A 273 1.55 -5.90 -20.05
N VAL A 274 0.30 -6.13 -20.47
CA VAL A 274 -0.54 -7.22 -20.00
C VAL A 274 -0.50 -8.40 -20.98
N ASN A 275 -0.62 -9.61 -20.44
CA ASN A 275 -0.74 -10.87 -21.20
C ASN A 275 0.40 -11.10 -22.22
N SER A 276 1.63 -10.68 -21.89
CA SER A 276 2.83 -10.99 -22.68
C SER A 276 3.18 -12.48 -22.59
N VAL A 277 3.70 -13.01 -23.68
CA VAL A 277 4.30 -14.36 -23.67
C VAL A 277 5.71 -14.27 -23.11
N PHE A 278 6.02 -15.08 -22.13
CA PHE A 278 7.36 -15.21 -21.58
C PHE A 278 8.07 -16.47 -22.11
N LYS A 279 9.39 -16.41 -22.16
CA LYS A 279 10.20 -17.60 -22.44
C LYS A 279 10.19 -18.54 -21.23
N ASP A 280 10.46 -19.83 -21.44
CA ASP A 280 10.43 -20.86 -20.39
C ASP A 280 11.45 -20.58 -19.28
N ASP A 281 12.59 -19.98 -19.60
CA ASP A 281 13.67 -19.63 -18.69
C ASP A 281 13.49 -18.27 -17.97
N THR A 282 12.41 -17.54 -18.27
CA THR A 282 12.17 -16.19 -17.71
C THR A 282 12.19 -16.18 -16.18
N PHE A 283 11.69 -17.22 -15.56
CA PHE A 283 11.61 -17.34 -14.10
C PHE A 283 12.62 -18.35 -13.55
N SER A 284 13.75 -18.55 -14.24
CA SER A 284 14.87 -19.36 -13.78
C SER A 284 15.99 -18.46 -13.29
N LEU A 285 16.61 -18.82 -12.16
CA LEU A 285 17.77 -18.16 -11.61
C LEU A 285 18.63 -19.19 -10.89
N GLU A 286 19.83 -19.45 -11.41
CA GLU A 286 20.75 -20.43 -10.84
C GLU A 286 22.03 -19.72 -10.34
N PRO A 287 22.64 -20.22 -9.24
CA PRO A 287 23.91 -19.70 -8.78
C PRO A 287 25.01 -20.03 -9.79
N VAL A 288 25.89 -19.07 -10.05
CA VAL A 288 27.09 -19.34 -10.86
C VAL A 288 28.19 -19.93 -10.00
N GLU A 289 29.16 -20.62 -10.63
CA GLU A 289 30.29 -21.23 -9.96
C GLU A 289 31.08 -20.21 -9.12
N GLY A 290 31.43 -20.58 -7.88
CA GLY A 290 32.23 -19.73 -6.97
C GLY A 290 31.42 -18.73 -6.13
N ILE A 291 30.07 -18.72 -6.25
CA ILE A 291 29.21 -17.87 -5.41
C ILE A 291 28.83 -18.58 -4.11
N LYS A 292 28.88 -17.85 -2.98
CA LYS A 292 28.37 -18.34 -1.69
C LYS A 292 26.84 -18.47 -1.77
N VAL A 293 26.34 -19.70 -1.61
CA VAL A 293 24.89 -19.99 -1.57
C VAL A 293 24.45 -20.11 -0.12
N ILE A 294 23.47 -19.27 0.29
CA ILE A 294 22.86 -19.25 1.62
C ILE A 294 21.43 -19.77 1.49
N ARG A 295 21.06 -20.74 2.31
CA ARG A 295 19.71 -21.33 2.31
C ARG A 295 19.00 -21.00 3.61
N PHE A 296 17.77 -20.48 3.49
CA PHE A 296 16.86 -20.30 4.62
C PHE A 296 16.06 -21.59 4.84
N LYS A 297 15.81 -21.90 6.10
CA LYS A 297 15.03 -23.07 6.54
C LYS A 297 13.56 -22.73 6.58
#